data_f0607b8ea68145223395faa2d6ca6f4b
#
_entry.id   f0607b8ea68145223395faa2d6ca6f4b
#
_cell.length_a   1.000
_cell.length_b   1.000
_cell.length_c   1.000
_cell.angle_alpha   90.00
_cell.angle_beta   90.00
_cell.angle_gamma   90.00
#
_symmetry.space_group_name_H-M   'P 1'
#
loop_
_entity.id
_entity.type
_entity.pdbx_description
1 polymer ?
#
loop_
_entity_poly.entity_id
_entity_poly.type
_entity_poly.pdbx_seq_one_letter_code
_entity_poly.pdbx_strand_id
1 'polypeptide(L)'
;IKYIQPRNLEKCQIGYCKYIILTDSEGGIINDACLLRLEDDKFWISPGDGDVILWLQGLAINSGMKVSIHEPDVSPLQISGPKSGKLIQKLFEGEHDDLGYYKARKTTLDNIPMVIARTGWSGELSYELYLQDGSLGNDLFEKVYDAAKEFNGRVIAPNTIRTIEGGILSYGSDFDRSHNPFTIGFDRLVDLDQKNDFIGKDALRKIKERGLT
;
A
#
# COMPACT_ATOMS: atom_id res chain seq x y z
N ILE A 1 -11.58 1.12 -8.96
CA ILE A 1 -11.04 1.06 -7.58
C ILE A 1 -12.16 0.90 -6.54
N LYS A 2 -13.22 1.71 -6.56
CA LYS A 2 -14.28 1.65 -5.55
C LYS A 2 -15.05 0.33 -5.50
N TYR A 3 -15.12 -0.38 -6.62
CA TYR A 3 -15.83 -1.65 -6.75
C TYR A 3 -15.09 -2.84 -6.12
N ILE A 4 -13.76 -2.80 -6.01
CA ILE A 4 -12.95 -3.95 -5.61
C ILE A 4 -12.61 -4.00 -4.12
N GLN A 5 -13.04 -3.01 -3.33
CA GLN A 5 -12.66 -2.88 -1.93
C GLN A 5 -13.72 -2.11 -1.13
N PRO A 6 -13.91 -2.40 0.17
CA PRO A 6 -15.01 -1.87 0.98
C PRO A 6 -14.79 -0.48 1.57
N ARG A 7 -13.58 0.08 1.51
CA ARG A 7 -13.26 1.36 2.12
C ARG A 7 -13.80 2.54 1.32
N ASN A 8 -14.35 3.55 1.97
CA ASN A 8 -14.73 4.79 1.31
C ASN A 8 -13.50 5.59 0.88
N LEU A 9 -13.41 5.88 -0.42
CA LEU A 9 -12.29 6.60 -1.03
C LEU A 9 -12.64 8.03 -1.47
N GLU A 10 -13.77 8.59 -1.07
CA GLU A 10 -14.17 9.97 -1.47
C GLU A 10 -13.13 11.01 -1.08
N LYS A 11 -12.48 10.82 0.07
CA LYS A 11 -11.42 11.72 0.57
C LYS A 11 -10.00 11.33 0.11
N CYS A 12 -9.86 10.35 -0.78
CA CYS A 12 -8.57 9.96 -1.34
C CYS A 12 -8.23 10.89 -2.51
N GLN A 13 -7.54 11.98 -2.24
CA GLN A 13 -7.08 12.93 -3.26
C GLN A 13 -5.82 12.41 -3.97
N ILE A 14 -5.43 13.05 -5.09
CA ILE A 14 -4.13 12.80 -5.74
C ILE A 14 -3.02 13.01 -4.71
N GLY A 15 -2.02 12.15 -4.72
CA GLY A 15 -0.94 12.13 -3.73
C GLY A 15 -1.33 11.54 -2.37
N TYR A 16 -2.52 10.92 -2.24
CA TYR A 16 -2.91 10.20 -1.02
C TYR A 16 -2.70 8.70 -1.18
N CYS A 17 -2.23 8.09 -0.11
CA CYS A 17 -2.21 6.64 0.05
C CYS A 17 -3.35 6.20 0.97
N LYS A 18 -3.84 4.98 0.78
CA LYS A 18 -4.82 4.34 1.65
C LYS A 18 -4.50 2.86 1.79
N TYR A 19 -4.47 2.38 3.02
CA TYR A 19 -4.49 0.94 3.25
C TYR A 19 -5.89 0.42 2.94
N ILE A 20 -5.99 -0.56 2.09
CA ILE A 20 -7.24 -1.17 1.62
C ILE A 20 -7.19 -2.68 1.79
N ILE A 21 -8.35 -3.29 1.83
CA ILE A 21 -8.53 -4.74 1.72
C ILE A 21 -9.37 -5.04 0.48
N LEU A 22 -9.08 -6.13 -0.18
CA LEU A 22 -9.85 -6.64 -1.30
C LEU A 22 -10.71 -7.78 -0.80
N THR A 23 -11.99 -7.82 -1.16
CA THR A 23 -12.92 -8.83 -0.70
C THR A 23 -13.53 -9.60 -1.85
N ASP A 24 -13.86 -10.87 -1.62
CA ASP A 24 -14.66 -11.67 -2.54
C ASP A 24 -16.16 -11.47 -2.32
N SER A 25 -16.99 -12.14 -3.12
CA SER A 25 -18.45 -12.03 -3.06
C SER A 25 -19.07 -12.52 -1.73
N GLU A 26 -18.36 -13.33 -0.97
CA GLU A 26 -18.78 -13.86 0.32
C GLU A 26 -18.26 -13.04 1.50
N GLY A 27 -17.49 -11.99 1.22
CA GLY A 27 -16.89 -11.11 2.23
C GLY A 27 -15.54 -11.61 2.76
N GLY A 28 -15.00 -12.69 2.20
CA GLY A 28 -13.66 -13.18 2.51
C GLY A 28 -12.58 -12.24 1.98
N ILE A 29 -11.45 -12.16 2.68
CA ILE A 29 -10.35 -11.27 2.30
C ILE A 29 -9.51 -11.93 1.21
N ILE A 30 -9.45 -11.31 0.03
CA ILE A 30 -8.58 -11.75 -1.09
C ILE A 30 -7.13 -11.33 -0.83
N ASN A 31 -6.93 -10.12 -0.37
CA ASN A 31 -5.62 -9.57 0.00
C ASN A 31 -5.78 -8.20 0.65
N ASP A 32 -4.68 -7.68 1.18
CA ASP A 32 -4.55 -6.29 1.62
C ASP A 32 -3.49 -5.57 0.78
N ALA A 33 -3.58 -4.26 0.73
CA ALA A 33 -2.64 -3.48 -0.07
C ALA A 33 -2.56 -2.01 0.36
N CYS A 34 -1.47 -1.36 0.00
CA CYS A 34 -1.41 0.09 -0.04
C CYS A 34 -1.88 0.59 -1.41
N LEU A 35 -2.95 1.37 -1.44
CA LEU A 35 -3.42 2.08 -2.61
C LEU A 35 -2.77 3.46 -2.66
N LEU A 36 -2.14 3.81 -3.78
CA LEU A 36 -1.61 5.14 -4.05
C LEU A 36 -2.42 5.77 -5.19
N ARG A 37 -3.00 6.96 -4.99
CA ARG A 37 -3.65 7.72 -6.06
C ARG A 37 -2.64 8.69 -6.66
N LEU A 38 -2.13 8.38 -7.85
CA LEU A 38 -1.09 9.18 -8.51
C LEU A 38 -1.63 10.28 -9.42
N GLU A 39 -2.81 10.03 -10.02
CA GLU A 39 -3.51 10.95 -10.93
C GLU A 39 -5.02 10.76 -10.75
N ASP A 40 -5.83 11.48 -11.49
CA ASP A 40 -7.29 11.37 -11.38
C ASP A 40 -7.80 9.95 -11.66
N ASP A 41 -7.19 9.26 -12.61
CA ASP A 41 -7.55 7.94 -13.08
C ASP A 41 -6.40 6.91 -12.98
N LYS A 42 -5.25 7.30 -12.42
CA LYS A 42 -4.08 6.42 -12.23
C LYS A 42 -3.86 6.07 -10.76
N PHE A 43 -3.92 4.79 -10.49
CA PHE A 43 -3.73 4.23 -9.16
C PHE A 43 -2.67 3.13 -9.20
N TRP A 44 -1.88 3.05 -8.14
CA TRP A 44 -1.08 1.88 -7.84
C TRP A 44 -1.70 1.12 -6.67
N ILE A 45 -1.68 -0.20 -6.76
CA ILE A 45 -2.03 -1.12 -5.68
C ILE A 45 -0.75 -1.89 -5.38
N SER A 46 -0.20 -1.71 -4.19
CA SER A 46 1.01 -2.38 -3.71
C SER A 46 0.61 -3.38 -2.63
N PRO A 47 0.33 -4.65 -2.98
CA PRO A 47 0.11 -5.72 -2.01
C PRO A 47 1.44 -6.16 -1.40
N GLY A 48 1.39 -6.84 -0.26
CA GLY A 48 2.56 -7.44 0.35
C GLY A 48 3.03 -8.70 -0.39
N ASP A 49 2.08 -9.48 -0.90
CA ASP A 49 2.31 -10.76 -1.59
C ASP A 49 1.05 -11.14 -2.40
N GLY A 50 1.16 -12.14 -3.28
CA GLY A 50 0.05 -12.78 -3.98
C GLY A 50 -0.34 -12.16 -5.33
N ASP A 51 -1.15 -12.90 -6.08
CA ASP A 51 -1.53 -12.60 -7.47
C ASP A 51 -2.75 -11.67 -7.58
N VAL A 52 -2.75 -10.55 -6.87
CA VAL A 52 -3.84 -9.54 -6.92
C VAL A 52 -4.10 -9.08 -8.35
N ILE A 53 -3.07 -9.01 -9.19
CA ILE A 53 -3.21 -8.61 -10.59
C ILE A 53 -4.15 -9.54 -11.36
N LEU A 54 -4.05 -10.86 -11.16
CA LEU A 54 -4.92 -11.83 -11.85
C LEU A 54 -6.37 -11.69 -11.41
N TRP A 55 -6.61 -11.44 -10.12
CA TRP A 55 -7.94 -11.15 -9.60
C TRP A 55 -8.55 -9.91 -10.25
N LEU A 56 -7.79 -8.81 -10.29
CA LEU A 56 -8.25 -7.55 -10.87
C LEU A 56 -8.48 -7.63 -12.37
N GLN A 57 -7.60 -8.31 -13.10
CA GLN A 57 -7.76 -8.57 -14.54
C GLN A 57 -8.99 -9.43 -14.80
N GLY A 58 -9.20 -10.49 -14.00
CA GLY A 58 -10.38 -11.34 -14.08
C GLY A 58 -11.69 -10.57 -13.88
N LEU A 59 -11.74 -9.67 -12.89
CA LEU A 59 -12.88 -8.80 -12.64
C LEU A 59 -13.12 -7.79 -13.77
N ALA A 60 -12.07 -7.34 -14.43
CA ALA A 60 -12.19 -6.40 -15.56
C ALA A 60 -12.78 -7.05 -16.82
N ILE A 61 -12.58 -8.36 -17.01
CA ILE A 61 -13.16 -9.11 -18.13
C ILE A 61 -14.69 -9.03 -18.06
N ASN A 62 -15.31 -8.59 -19.14
CA ASN A 62 -16.78 -8.44 -19.24
C ASN A 62 -17.43 -7.44 -18.25
N SER A 63 -16.67 -6.66 -17.52
CA SER A 63 -17.21 -5.65 -16.59
C SER A 63 -17.84 -4.45 -17.29
N GLY A 64 -17.51 -4.21 -18.55
CA GLY A 64 -17.84 -2.97 -19.28
C GLY A 64 -17.02 -1.76 -18.84
N MET A 65 -16.11 -1.89 -17.88
CA MET A 65 -15.25 -0.81 -17.39
C MET A 65 -14.08 -0.56 -18.34
N LYS A 66 -13.83 0.70 -18.67
CA LYS A 66 -12.65 1.09 -19.43
C LYS A 66 -11.46 1.20 -18.45
N VAL A 67 -10.76 0.12 -18.24
CA VAL A 67 -9.62 0.02 -17.31
C VAL A 67 -8.48 -0.76 -17.95
N SER A 68 -7.24 -0.30 -17.74
CA SER A 68 -6.01 -1.03 -18.06
C SER A 68 -5.34 -1.45 -16.75
N ILE A 69 -5.01 -2.74 -16.63
CA ILE A 69 -4.41 -3.31 -15.43
C ILE A 69 -3.16 -4.07 -15.86
N HIS A 70 -2.01 -3.61 -15.37
CA HIS A 70 -0.71 -4.21 -15.67
C HIS A 70 0.23 -4.00 -14.50
N GLU A 71 1.24 -4.84 -14.40
CA GLU A 71 2.36 -4.67 -13.48
C GLU A 71 3.37 -3.71 -14.12
N PRO A 72 3.67 -2.57 -13.47
CA PRO A 72 4.68 -1.65 -13.98
C PRO A 72 6.10 -2.12 -13.60
N ASP A 73 7.12 -1.61 -14.30
CA ASP A 73 8.52 -1.70 -13.86
C ASP A 73 8.73 -0.75 -12.67
N VAL A 74 8.36 -1.20 -11.48
CA VAL A 74 8.46 -0.44 -10.23
C VAL A 74 9.01 -1.33 -9.13
N SER A 75 10.09 -0.90 -8.50
CA SER A 75 10.71 -1.62 -7.39
C SER A 75 10.73 -0.73 -6.14
N PRO A 76 10.05 -1.12 -5.05
CA PRO A 76 10.06 -0.34 -3.81
C PRO A 76 11.35 -0.59 -3.01
N LEU A 77 11.99 0.49 -2.56
CA LEU A 77 13.05 0.48 -1.56
C LEU A 77 12.52 1.16 -0.29
N GLN A 78 12.41 0.42 0.81
CA GLN A 78 11.93 0.94 2.07
C GLN A 78 13.07 1.46 2.96
N ILE A 79 12.88 2.64 3.51
CA ILE A 79 13.76 3.27 4.51
C ILE A 79 12.94 3.39 5.80
N SER A 80 13.38 2.73 6.88
CA SER A 80 12.64 2.68 8.15
C SER A 80 13.49 3.02 9.35
N GLY A 81 12.85 3.57 10.37
CA GLY A 81 13.44 3.82 11.68
C GLY A 81 13.45 5.30 12.07
N PRO A 82 13.82 5.62 13.30
CA PRO A 82 13.66 6.97 13.88
C PRO A 82 14.49 8.05 13.16
N LYS A 83 15.51 7.66 12.40
CA LYS A 83 16.36 8.58 11.63
C LYS A 83 16.00 8.65 10.15
N SER A 84 15.00 7.90 9.69
CA SER A 84 14.61 7.85 8.27
C SER A 84 14.24 9.23 7.72
N GLY A 85 13.54 10.07 8.50
CA GLY A 85 13.23 11.45 8.10
C GLY A 85 14.47 12.30 7.84
N LYS A 86 15.51 12.16 8.66
CA LYS A 86 16.79 12.89 8.46
C LYS A 86 17.54 12.39 7.21
N LEU A 87 17.46 11.09 6.94
CA LEU A 87 18.04 10.52 5.73
C LEU A 87 17.32 11.03 4.48
N ILE A 88 15.98 11.06 4.48
CA ILE A 88 15.20 11.63 3.38
C ILE A 88 15.50 13.11 3.20
N GLN A 89 15.54 13.89 4.27
CA GLN A 89 15.91 15.31 4.23
C GLN A 89 17.28 15.52 3.57
N LYS A 90 18.26 14.67 3.90
CA LYS A 90 19.59 14.72 3.29
C LYS A 90 19.57 14.35 1.81
N LEU A 91 18.92 13.24 1.45
CA LEU A 91 18.87 12.74 0.07
C LEU A 91 18.19 13.72 -0.90
N PHE A 92 17.13 14.37 -0.44
CA PHE A 92 16.30 15.25 -1.26
C PHE A 92 16.41 16.73 -0.86
N GLU A 93 17.45 17.12 -0.13
CA GLU A 93 17.72 18.51 0.27
C GLU A 93 16.52 19.22 0.93
N GLY A 94 15.70 18.46 1.65
CA GLY A 94 14.50 18.96 2.35
C GLY A 94 13.25 19.08 1.49
N GLU A 95 13.28 18.73 0.21
CA GLU A 95 12.09 18.82 -0.69
C GLU A 95 10.87 18.07 -0.18
N HIS A 96 11.07 17.04 0.65
CA HIS A 96 9.99 16.17 1.15
C HIS A 96 9.77 16.28 2.66
N ASP A 97 10.27 17.31 3.32
CA ASP A 97 10.10 17.52 4.76
C ASP A 97 8.61 17.67 5.15
N ASP A 98 7.79 18.19 4.24
CA ASP A 98 6.35 18.37 4.39
C ASP A 98 5.52 17.12 4.04
N LEU A 99 6.14 16.03 3.59
CA LEU A 99 5.43 14.83 3.17
C LEU A 99 4.75 14.15 4.36
N GLY A 100 3.43 14.29 4.43
CA GLY A 100 2.61 13.77 5.52
C GLY A 100 2.45 12.25 5.47
N TYR A 101 2.05 11.66 6.60
CA TYR A 101 1.75 10.23 6.71
C TYR A 101 0.66 9.81 5.71
N TYR A 102 0.87 8.69 5.02
CA TYR A 102 0.01 8.19 3.93
C TYR A 102 -0.16 9.20 2.78
N LYS A 103 0.94 9.89 2.45
CA LYS A 103 1.05 10.73 1.24
C LYS A 103 2.14 10.19 0.32
N ALA A 104 1.98 10.46 -0.95
CA ALA A 104 2.95 10.12 -1.99
C ALA A 104 3.15 11.30 -2.94
N ARG A 105 4.33 11.37 -3.53
CA ARG A 105 4.72 12.43 -4.49
C ARG A 105 5.64 11.85 -5.55
N LYS A 106 5.43 12.19 -6.82
CA LYS A 106 6.42 11.92 -7.88
C LYS A 106 7.63 12.81 -7.67
N THR A 107 8.82 12.25 -7.82
CA THR A 107 10.09 12.96 -7.64
C THR A 107 11.22 12.27 -8.39
N THR A 108 12.40 12.85 -8.32
CA THR A 108 13.66 12.28 -8.81
C THR A 108 14.75 12.43 -7.75
N LEU A 109 15.68 11.50 -7.69
CA LEU A 109 16.93 11.62 -6.95
C LEU A 109 18.07 11.54 -7.98
N ASP A 110 18.78 12.64 -8.23
CA ASP A 110 19.83 12.70 -9.26
C ASP A 110 19.38 12.11 -10.62
N ASN A 111 18.21 12.52 -11.11
CA ASN A 111 17.57 12.02 -12.33
C ASN A 111 17.04 10.56 -12.26
N ILE A 112 17.11 9.88 -11.13
CA ILE A 112 16.48 8.57 -10.93
C ILE A 112 14.98 8.80 -10.67
N PRO A 113 14.08 8.40 -11.58
CA PRO A 113 12.65 8.67 -11.44
C PRO A 113 12.00 7.76 -10.40
N MET A 114 11.19 8.32 -9.51
CA MET A 114 10.50 7.55 -8.49
C MET A 114 9.23 8.21 -7.98
N VAL A 115 8.47 7.48 -7.23
CA VAL A 115 7.46 8.00 -6.32
C VAL A 115 7.96 7.79 -4.90
N ILE A 116 8.04 8.86 -4.12
CA ILE A 116 8.27 8.74 -2.68
C ILE A 116 6.92 8.70 -1.96
N ALA A 117 6.74 7.75 -1.05
CA ALA A 117 5.58 7.67 -0.18
C ALA A 117 6.01 7.62 1.29
N ARG A 118 5.26 8.30 2.17
CA ARG A 118 5.44 8.17 3.61
C ARG A 118 4.54 7.06 4.14
N THR A 119 4.88 5.87 3.74
CA THR A 119 4.28 4.58 4.08
C THR A 119 5.36 3.62 4.52
N GLY A 120 5.01 2.42 4.98
CA GLY A 120 5.96 1.39 5.36
C GLY A 120 5.31 0.30 6.19
N TRP A 121 6.08 -0.76 6.43
CA TRP A 121 5.61 -2.01 6.97
C TRP A 121 6.37 -2.44 8.25
N SER A 122 6.92 -1.49 9.00
CA SER A 122 7.74 -1.78 10.18
C SER A 122 7.18 -1.24 11.50
N GLY A 123 6.07 -0.50 11.47
CA GLY A 123 5.56 0.23 12.63
C GLY A 123 6.39 1.48 13.00
N GLU A 124 7.53 1.70 12.33
CA GLU A 124 8.42 2.83 12.53
C GLU A 124 8.13 3.96 11.52
N LEU A 125 8.73 5.14 11.74
CA LEU A 125 8.77 6.18 10.71
C LEU A 125 9.44 5.61 9.46
N SER A 126 8.70 5.57 8.36
CA SER A 126 9.14 4.93 7.13
C SER A 126 8.80 5.74 5.90
N TYR A 127 9.63 5.55 4.90
CA TYR A 127 9.42 6.02 3.54
C TYR A 127 9.66 4.88 2.56
N GLU A 128 8.90 4.85 1.50
CA GLU A 128 9.06 3.92 0.40
C GLU A 128 9.39 4.71 -0.86
N LEU A 129 10.51 4.37 -1.47
CA LEU A 129 10.97 4.90 -2.74
C LEU A 129 10.60 3.90 -3.83
N TYR A 130 9.56 4.18 -4.58
CA TYR A 130 9.08 3.35 -5.69
C TYR A 130 9.84 3.74 -6.97
N LEU A 131 10.96 3.07 -7.20
CA LEU A 131 11.77 3.26 -8.41
C LEU A 131 10.95 2.93 -9.66
N GLN A 132 10.99 3.80 -10.68
CA GLN A 132 10.21 3.65 -11.92
C GLN A 132 11.05 3.20 -13.13
N ASP A 133 12.31 2.83 -12.91
CA ASP A 133 13.22 2.28 -13.92
C ASP A 133 14.15 1.28 -13.24
N GLY A 134 13.86 0.00 -13.40
CA GLY A 134 14.61 -1.09 -12.76
C GLY A 134 16.09 -1.12 -13.12
N SER A 135 16.48 -0.56 -14.27
CA SER A 135 17.89 -0.46 -14.67
C SER A 135 18.72 0.43 -13.75
N LEU A 136 18.08 1.34 -13.01
CA LEU A 136 18.72 2.28 -12.07
C LEU A 136 18.69 1.77 -10.62
N GLY A 137 18.32 0.50 -10.40
CA GLY A 137 18.18 -0.09 -9.06
C GLY A 137 19.45 -0.05 -8.23
N ASN A 138 20.59 -0.40 -8.82
CA ASN A 138 21.88 -0.36 -8.14
C ASN A 138 22.27 1.07 -7.78
N ASP A 139 22.09 2.02 -8.69
CA ASP A 139 22.44 3.42 -8.46
C ASP A 139 21.61 4.01 -7.32
N LEU A 140 20.32 3.72 -7.28
CA LEU A 140 19.45 4.15 -6.19
C LEU A 140 19.88 3.51 -4.86
N PHE A 141 20.12 2.19 -4.86
CA PHE A 141 20.50 1.48 -3.65
C PHE A 141 21.81 2.02 -3.07
N GLU A 142 22.85 2.18 -3.88
CA GLU A 142 24.15 2.68 -3.44
C GLU A 142 24.05 4.10 -2.88
N LYS A 143 23.34 5.00 -3.55
CA LYS A 143 23.11 6.37 -3.05
C LYS A 143 22.43 6.39 -1.68
N VAL A 144 21.35 5.64 -1.54
CA VAL A 144 20.61 5.56 -0.28
C VAL A 144 21.46 4.92 0.82
N TYR A 145 22.16 3.83 0.49
CA TYR A 145 22.99 3.11 1.45
C TYR A 145 24.19 3.94 1.93
N ASP A 146 24.88 4.62 1.03
CA ASP A 146 26.00 5.50 1.39
C ASP A 146 25.55 6.65 2.29
N ALA A 147 24.45 7.30 1.95
CA ALA A 147 23.89 8.34 2.80
C ALA A 147 23.43 7.78 4.17
N ALA A 148 22.91 6.55 4.21
CA ALA A 148 22.44 5.91 5.44
C ALA A 148 23.57 5.60 6.43
N LYS A 149 24.81 5.39 5.98
CA LYS A 149 25.98 5.13 6.85
C LYS A 149 26.21 6.23 7.89
N GLU A 150 25.96 7.50 7.54
CA GLU A 150 26.08 8.63 8.47
C GLU A 150 25.07 8.57 9.63
N PHE A 151 23.97 7.87 9.41
CA PHE A 151 22.92 7.68 10.42
C PHE A 151 23.02 6.32 11.13
N ASN A 152 24.11 5.57 10.91
CA ASN A 152 24.26 4.17 11.31
C ASN A 152 23.19 3.25 10.71
N GLY A 153 22.74 3.55 9.48
CA GLY A 153 21.79 2.74 8.73
C GLY A 153 22.42 1.40 8.32
N ARG A 154 21.57 0.39 8.21
CA ARG A 154 21.98 -0.96 7.82
C ARG A 154 20.96 -1.54 6.87
N VAL A 155 21.40 -2.39 5.97
CA VAL A 155 20.50 -3.20 5.14
C VAL A 155 19.88 -4.26 6.03
N ILE A 156 18.56 -4.38 5.95
CA ILE A 156 17.78 -5.40 6.67
C ILE A 156 16.79 -6.06 5.70
N ALA A 157 16.37 -7.27 6.04
CA ALA A 157 15.22 -7.91 5.40
C ALA A 157 13.94 -7.62 6.19
N PRO A 158 12.76 -7.82 5.59
CA PRO A 158 11.49 -7.84 6.32
C PRO A 158 11.59 -8.75 7.55
N ASN A 159 11.06 -8.29 8.68
CA ASN A 159 11.21 -8.96 9.96
C ASN A 159 9.86 -9.06 10.67
N THR A 160 9.38 -10.29 10.87
CA THR A 160 8.12 -10.58 11.54
C THR A 160 8.04 -10.06 12.99
N ILE A 161 9.17 -9.98 13.70
CA ILE A 161 9.20 -9.39 15.05
C ILE A 161 8.73 -7.94 14.99
N ARG A 162 9.16 -7.18 13.97
CA ARG A 162 8.76 -5.77 13.81
C ARG A 162 7.28 -5.61 13.47
N THR A 163 6.73 -6.52 12.67
CA THR A 163 5.29 -6.48 12.37
C THR A 163 4.45 -6.83 13.60
N ILE A 164 4.87 -7.79 14.40
CA ILE A 164 4.21 -8.13 15.66
C ILE A 164 4.26 -6.95 16.65
N GLU A 165 5.45 -6.36 16.85
CA GLU A 165 5.61 -5.18 17.72
C GLU A 165 4.78 -3.97 17.22
N GLY A 166 4.70 -3.79 15.90
CA GLY A 166 3.91 -2.72 15.27
C GLY A 166 2.41 -3.00 15.19
N GLY A 167 1.95 -4.19 15.56
CA GLY A 167 0.55 -4.61 15.40
C GLY A 167 0.10 -4.66 13.94
N ILE A 168 1.02 -5.00 13.04
CA ILE A 168 0.78 -5.08 11.60
C ILE A 168 0.47 -6.53 11.24
N LEU A 169 -0.72 -6.76 10.71
CA LEU A 169 -1.12 -8.07 10.20
C LEU A 169 -0.67 -8.23 8.74
N SER A 170 -0.35 -9.46 8.37
CA SER A 170 0.10 -9.83 7.03
C SER A 170 -0.80 -10.90 6.44
N TYR A 171 -1.29 -10.69 5.23
CA TYR A 171 -2.02 -11.70 4.48
C TYR A 171 -1.15 -12.95 4.28
N GLY A 172 -1.77 -14.11 4.44
CA GLY A 172 -1.10 -15.42 4.32
C GLY A 172 -0.41 -15.90 5.59
N SER A 173 -0.04 -14.98 6.51
CA SER A 173 0.56 -15.34 7.80
C SER A 173 -0.43 -15.21 8.96
N ASP A 174 -1.11 -14.07 9.07
CA ASP A 174 -1.99 -13.74 10.19
C ASP A 174 -3.46 -13.87 9.82
N PHE A 175 -3.79 -13.73 8.56
CA PHE A 175 -5.14 -13.91 8.03
C PHE A 175 -5.08 -14.35 6.57
N ASP A 176 -6.17 -14.90 6.08
CA ASP A 176 -6.32 -15.40 4.72
C ASP A 176 -7.78 -15.24 4.25
N ARG A 177 -8.14 -15.90 3.14
CA ARG A 177 -9.48 -15.86 2.55
C ARG A 177 -10.59 -16.43 3.44
N SER A 178 -10.28 -17.23 4.45
CA SER A 178 -11.27 -17.75 5.40
C SER A 178 -11.73 -16.68 6.40
N HIS A 179 -11.01 -15.59 6.50
CA HIS A 179 -11.30 -14.45 7.35
C HIS A 179 -12.06 -13.36 6.59
N ASN A 180 -12.87 -12.62 7.33
CA ASN A 180 -13.48 -11.39 6.85
C ASN A 180 -12.94 -10.18 7.65
N PRO A 181 -13.12 -8.94 7.16
CA PRO A 181 -12.56 -7.75 7.82
C PRO A 181 -12.93 -7.60 9.29
N PHE A 182 -14.11 -8.02 9.68
CA PHE A 182 -14.59 -7.88 11.06
C PHE A 182 -13.91 -8.86 12.02
N THR A 183 -13.61 -10.10 11.57
CA THR A 183 -12.94 -11.11 12.41
C THR A 183 -11.50 -10.76 12.77
N ILE A 184 -10.87 -9.87 12.00
CA ILE A 184 -9.47 -9.42 12.22
C ILE A 184 -9.36 -7.97 12.69
N GLY A 185 -10.50 -7.34 13.08
CA GLY A 185 -10.50 -5.98 13.63
C GLY A 185 -10.30 -4.87 12.57
N PHE A 186 -10.62 -5.13 11.31
CA PHE A 186 -10.52 -4.16 10.22
C PHE A 186 -11.86 -3.46 9.91
N ASP A 187 -12.78 -3.38 10.88
CA ASP A 187 -14.08 -2.72 10.77
C ASP A 187 -13.97 -1.32 10.18
N ARG A 188 -12.96 -0.56 10.59
CA ARG A 188 -12.70 0.81 10.12
C ARG A 188 -12.40 0.92 8.63
N LEU A 189 -12.10 -0.20 7.97
CA LEU A 189 -11.83 -0.26 6.54
C LEU A 189 -13.07 -0.60 5.73
N VAL A 190 -14.19 -0.88 6.38
CA VAL A 190 -15.46 -1.27 5.74
C VAL A 190 -16.50 -0.18 5.95
N ASP A 191 -16.89 0.50 4.86
CA ASP A 191 -18.00 1.44 4.83
C ASP A 191 -19.17 0.82 4.07
N LEU A 192 -20.10 0.19 4.80
CA LEU A 192 -21.30 -0.43 4.23
C LEU A 192 -22.33 0.61 3.76
N ASP A 193 -22.24 1.85 4.24
CA ASP A 193 -23.18 2.92 3.94
C ASP A 193 -22.74 3.77 2.74
N GLN A 194 -21.54 3.53 2.19
CA GLN A 194 -21.09 4.24 1.01
C GLN A 194 -22.03 4.01 -0.18
N LYS A 195 -22.22 5.05 -0.99
CA LYS A 195 -23.12 5.03 -2.16
C LYS A 195 -22.70 4.04 -3.23
N ASN A 196 -21.39 3.83 -3.37
CA ASN A 196 -20.86 2.89 -4.36
C ASN A 196 -21.09 1.46 -3.90
N ASP A 197 -21.41 0.61 -4.85
CA ASP A 197 -21.37 -0.82 -4.63
C ASP A 197 -19.93 -1.34 -4.70
N PHE A 198 -19.68 -2.45 -3.99
CA PHE A 198 -18.40 -3.16 -4.01
C PHE A 198 -18.58 -4.65 -3.79
N ILE A 199 -17.61 -5.42 -4.21
CA ILE A 199 -17.64 -6.88 -4.11
C ILE A 199 -17.71 -7.31 -2.63
N GLY A 200 -18.70 -8.14 -2.30
CA GLY A 200 -18.91 -8.64 -0.94
C GLY A 200 -19.75 -7.74 -0.03
N LYS A 201 -20.28 -6.59 -0.51
CA LYS A 201 -21.04 -5.64 0.31
C LYS A 201 -22.21 -6.27 1.06
N ASP A 202 -23.04 -7.04 0.34
CA ASP A 202 -24.20 -7.69 0.95
C ASP A 202 -23.81 -8.81 1.92
N ALA A 203 -22.77 -9.56 1.60
CA ALA A 203 -22.24 -10.59 2.50
C ALA A 203 -21.69 -9.97 3.78
N LEU A 204 -20.89 -8.90 3.68
CA LEU A 204 -20.35 -8.19 4.83
C LEU A 204 -21.45 -7.56 5.68
N ARG A 205 -22.53 -7.06 5.08
CA ARG A 205 -23.69 -6.56 5.82
C ARG A 205 -24.34 -7.67 6.66
N LYS A 206 -24.59 -8.83 6.06
CA LYS A 206 -25.15 -10.00 6.75
C LYS A 206 -24.22 -10.51 7.87
N ILE A 207 -22.91 -10.52 7.63
CA ILE A 207 -21.92 -10.92 8.65
C ILE A 207 -21.98 -9.94 9.83
N LYS A 208 -22.01 -8.64 9.58
CA LYS A 208 -22.09 -7.61 10.61
C LYS A 208 -23.37 -7.70 11.43
N GLU A 209 -24.52 -7.93 10.77
CA GLU A 209 -25.83 -8.10 11.43
C GLU A 209 -25.91 -9.35 12.31
N ARG A 210 -25.31 -10.46 11.84
CA ARG A 210 -25.26 -11.72 12.60
C ARG A 210 -24.36 -11.61 13.84
N GLY A 211 -23.40 -10.70 13.83
CA GLY A 211 -22.34 -10.62 14.84
C GLY A 211 -21.21 -11.62 14.58
N LEU A 212 -20.11 -11.42 15.30
CA LEU A 212 -18.97 -12.35 15.29
C LEU A 212 -19.33 -13.56 16.16
N THR A 213 -19.29 -14.74 15.57
CA THR A 213 -19.47 -16.03 16.26
C THR A 213 -18.11 -16.67 16.51
#